data_c5cc352beb41064449b6be5964f28b3b
#
_entry.id   c5cc352beb41064449b6be5964f28b3b
#
_cell.length_a   1.000
_cell.length_b   1.000
_cell.length_c   1.000
_cell.angle_alpha   90.00
_cell.angle_beta   90.00
_cell.angle_gamma   90.00
#
_symmetry.space_group_name_H-M   'P 1'
#
loop_
_entity.id
_entity.type
_entity.pdbx_description
1 polymer ?
#
loop_
_entity_poly.entity_id
_entity_poly.type
_entity_poly.pdbx_seq_one_letter_code
_entity_poly.pdbx_strand_id
1 'polypeptide(L)'
;MSTPFDEPSLDVLSKLDTPLIKIASFDLGNLPLIDKIGKTKIPTVLSVGGGNANQIRSSVEQLMNYHDDIAVLHCVSEYPCDYNKLGLGSIKTLLSEFPGIAIGSSDHFNGTLSGPVAYLQGARIFEKHVTFNRAWKGTDHSFALEPEGFRKFARDIRRVEAMLMPKNKEEVGKEQVFKKLGKSLIASTKINAGDAFKLDNLSGRIFPDQHIPVRNSNIVIGKVSKRDIDAGEPILFDDLNE
;
A
#
# COMPACT_ATOMS: atom_id res chain seq x y z
N MET A 1 24.17 9.73 -0.04
CA MET A 1 23.27 10.90 0.13
C MET A 1 23.66 11.66 1.36
N SER A 2 23.66 12.99 1.32
CA SER A 2 23.88 13.86 2.47
C SER A 2 23.13 15.18 2.31
N THR A 3 22.96 15.90 3.43
CA THR A 3 22.27 17.19 3.48
C THR A 3 23.29 18.30 3.76
N PRO A 4 23.62 19.17 2.79
CA PRO A 4 24.38 20.38 3.06
C PRO A 4 23.45 21.44 3.69
N PHE A 5 23.87 22.09 4.74
CA PHE A 5 23.17 23.23 5.36
C PHE A 5 23.82 24.57 5.03
N ASP A 6 24.90 24.55 4.26
CA ASP A 6 25.63 25.74 3.80
C ASP A 6 26.43 25.42 2.53
N GLU A 7 26.98 26.48 1.93
CA GLU A 7 27.76 26.36 0.70
C GLU A 7 29.09 25.59 0.90
N PRO A 8 29.87 25.83 1.98
CA PRO A 8 31.08 25.05 2.20
C PRO A 8 30.84 23.55 2.33
N SER A 9 29.74 23.15 2.99
CA SER A 9 29.31 21.75 3.07
C SER A 9 28.93 21.18 1.68
N LEU A 10 28.28 21.96 0.84
CA LEU A 10 27.96 21.57 -0.53
C LEU A 10 29.25 21.34 -1.36
N ASP A 11 30.22 22.23 -1.22
CA ASP A 11 31.52 22.10 -1.91
C ASP A 11 32.27 20.81 -1.52
N VAL A 12 32.18 20.40 -0.24
CA VAL A 12 32.72 19.12 0.22
C VAL A 12 31.99 17.95 -0.42
N LEU A 13 30.65 17.96 -0.41
CA LEU A 13 29.85 16.88 -0.98
C LEU A 13 30.06 16.72 -2.48
N SER A 14 30.23 17.83 -3.21
CA SER A 14 30.52 17.81 -4.64
C SER A 14 31.89 17.18 -4.94
N LYS A 15 32.91 17.43 -4.09
CA LYS A 15 34.25 16.83 -4.22
C LYS A 15 34.27 15.34 -3.86
N LEU A 16 33.30 14.86 -3.09
CA LEU A 16 33.16 13.45 -2.67
C LEU A 16 32.32 12.62 -3.65
N ASP A 17 31.97 13.16 -4.81
CA ASP A 17 31.09 12.51 -5.80
C ASP A 17 29.82 11.96 -5.17
N THR A 18 29.20 12.75 -4.27
CA THR A 18 27.97 12.36 -3.58
C THR A 18 26.85 12.11 -4.61
N PRO A 19 26.25 10.92 -4.66
CA PRO A 19 25.32 10.57 -5.75
C PRO A 19 23.97 11.25 -5.63
N LEU A 20 23.63 11.84 -4.47
CA LEU A 20 22.32 12.42 -4.20
C LEU A 20 22.44 13.48 -3.09
N ILE A 21 21.93 14.67 -3.33
CA ILE A 21 21.83 15.75 -2.34
C ILE A 21 20.43 15.77 -1.71
N LYS A 22 20.36 15.97 -0.40
CA LYS A 22 19.11 16.23 0.31
C LYS A 22 19.02 17.70 0.70
N ILE A 23 17.89 18.32 0.43
CA ILE A 23 17.55 19.65 0.97
C ILE A 23 16.53 19.45 2.09
N ALA A 24 16.90 19.84 3.31
CA ALA A 24 16.03 19.77 4.46
C ALA A 24 14.87 20.78 4.37
N SER A 25 13.76 20.50 5.06
CA SER A 25 12.61 21.42 5.11
C SER A 25 12.98 22.82 5.65
N PHE A 26 14.00 22.91 6.47
CA PHE A 26 14.48 24.19 7.02
C PHE A 26 15.11 25.11 5.95
N ASP A 27 15.58 24.54 4.83
CA ASP A 27 16.13 25.27 3.70
C ASP A 27 15.14 25.43 2.55
N LEU A 28 13.89 25.09 2.75
CA LEU A 28 12.83 25.38 1.77
C LEU A 28 12.68 26.89 1.62
N GLY A 29 12.80 27.38 0.39
CA GLY A 29 12.81 28.81 0.10
C GLY A 29 14.18 29.50 0.26
N ASN A 30 15.24 28.78 0.70
CA ASN A 30 16.60 29.25 0.68
C ASN A 30 17.15 29.22 -0.77
N LEU A 31 16.60 30.08 -1.63
CA LEU A 31 16.93 30.12 -3.05
C LEU A 31 18.43 30.26 -3.35
N PRO A 32 19.23 31.04 -2.58
CA PRO A 32 20.67 31.08 -2.80
C PRO A 32 21.36 29.71 -2.70
N LEU A 33 21.04 28.90 -1.66
CA LEU A 33 21.58 27.56 -1.49
C LEU A 33 21.02 26.61 -2.55
N ILE A 34 19.71 26.68 -2.82
CA ILE A 34 19.02 25.85 -3.81
C ILE A 34 19.59 26.09 -5.22
N ASP A 35 19.88 27.33 -5.58
CA ASP A 35 20.52 27.70 -6.83
C ASP A 35 21.91 27.04 -6.99
N LYS A 36 22.71 27.08 -5.94
CA LYS A 36 24.03 26.44 -5.95
C LYS A 36 23.96 24.92 -6.03
N ILE A 37 23.01 24.32 -5.32
CA ILE A 37 22.75 22.88 -5.41
C ILE A 37 22.33 22.51 -6.84
N GLY A 38 21.39 23.23 -7.43
CA GLY A 38 20.94 23.00 -8.81
C GLY A 38 22.10 23.06 -9.83
N LYS A 39 23.02 24.02 -9.68
CA LYS A 39 24.22 24.15 -10.52
C LYS A 39 25.13 22.93 -10.51
N THR A 40 25.15 22.17 -9.44
CA THR A 40 25.94 20.91 -9.38
C THR A 40 25.38 19.83 -10.30
N LYS A 41 24.10 19.88 -10.66
CA LYS A 41 23.35 18.86 -11.40
C LYS A 41 23.34 17.48 -10.75
N ILE A 42 23.66 17.42 -9.46
CA ILE A 42 23.55 16.19 -8.68
C ILE A 42 22.05 15.94 -8.39
N PRO A 43 21.53 14.72 -8.60
CA PRO A 43 20.15 14.39 -8.25
C PRO A 43 19.77 14.91 -6.87
N THR A 44 18.60 15.54 -6.74
CA THR A 44 18.23 16.28 -5.52
C THR A 44 16.88 15.84 -4.96
N VAL A 45 16.83 15.64 -3.65
CA VAL A 45 15.59 15.36 -2.89
C VAL A 45 15.29 16.55 -1.98
N LEU A 46 14.12 17.18 -2.16
CA LEU A 46 13.66 18.33 -1.38
C LEU A 46 12.53 17.95 -0.43
N SER A 47 12.70 18.14 0.87
CA SER A 47 11.59 18.06 1.84
C SER A 47 10.87 19.40 1.95
N VAL A 48 9.52 19.37 2.04
CA VAL A 48 8.68 20.57 1.96
C VAL A 48 7.90 20.88 3.24
N GLY A 49 8.35 20.34 4.38
CA GLY A 49 7.75 20.64 5.68
C GLY A 49 7.86 22.13 6.05
N GLY A 50 6.78 22.69 6.57
CA GLY A 50 6.74 24.08 7.04
C GLY A 50 6.62 25.16 5.95
N GLY A 51 6.66 24.81 4.68
CA GLY A 51 6.53 25.76 3.57
C GLY A 51 5.11 25.89 3.04
N ASN A 52 4.78 27.08 2.56
CA ASN A 52 3.55 27.28 1.81
C ASN A 52 3.71 26.89 0.32
N ALA A 53 2.60 26.78 -0.40
CA ALA A 53 2.59 26.34 -1.81
C ALA A 53 3.53 27.17 -2.72
N ASN A 54 3.62 28.49 -2.51
CA ASN A 54 4.49 29.37 -3.33
C ASN A 54 5.98 29.08 -3.05
N GLN A 55 6.34 28.87 -1.80
CA GLN A 55 7.72 28.52 -1.43
C GLN A 55 8.12 27.14 -1.99
N ILE A 56 7.23 26.17 -1.93
CA ILE A 56 7.45 24.84 -2.52
C ILE A 56 7.68 24.98 -4.01
N ARG A 57 6.78 25.67 -4.72
CA ARG A 57 6.85 25.87 -6.16
C ARG A 57 8.14 26.57 -6.56
N SER A 58 8.45 27.72 -5.95
CA SER A 58 9.66 28.48 -6.29
C SER A 58 10.95 27.68 -6.05
N SER A 59 10.99 26.84 -5.02
CA SER A 59 12.15 25.99 -4.74
C SER A 59 12.32 24.87 -5.77
N VAL A 60 11.21 24.23 -6.17
CA VAL A 60 11.21 23.20 -7.22
C VAL A 60 11.58 23.79 -8.58
N GLU A 61 10.94 24.90 -8.98
CA GLU A 61 11.24 25.60 -10.23
C GLU A 61 12.70 26.07 -10.30
N GLN A 62 13.25 26.52 -9.18
CA GLN A 62 14.66 26.91 -9.13
C GLN A 62 15.60 25.72 -9.42
N LEU A 63 15.31 24.52 -8.91
CA LEU A 63 16.07 23.31 -9.25
C LEU A 63 15.87 22.90 -10.72
N MET A 64 14.63 22.94 -11.21
CA MET A 64 14.28 22.59 -12.59
C MET A 64 14.96 23.46 -13.66
N ASN A 65 15.44 24.65 -13.29
CA ASN A 65 16.26 25.47 -14.20
C ASN A 65 17.60 24.78 -14.56
N TYR A 66 18.00 23.73 -13.83
CA TYR A 66 19.30 23.11 -14.00
C TYR A 66 19.24 21.63 -14.40
N HIS A 67 18.28 20.86 -13.87
CA HIS A 67 18.08 19.42 -14.15
C HIS A 67 16.70 18.93 -13.70
N ASP A 68 16.30 17.77 -14.21
CA ASP A 68 15.00 17.13 -13.91
C ASP A 68 15.09 16.00 -12.87
N ASP A 69 16.29 15.63 -12.42
CA ASP A 69 16.51 14.59 -11.43
C ASP A 69 16.17 15.09 -10.02
N ILE A 70 14.88 15.38 -9.81
CA ILE A 70 14.34 15.98 -8.59
C ILE A 70 13.29 15.06 -7.99
N ALA A 71 13.28 14.98 -6.66
CA ALA A 71 12.19 14.39 -5.91
C ALA A 71 11.72 15.33 -4.80
N VAL A 72 10.42 15.31 -4.50
CA VAL A 72 9.81 16.12 -3.45
C VAL A 72 9.22 15.22 -2.37
N LEU A 73 9.59 15.46 -1.10
CA LEU A 73 9.08 14.71 0.03
C LEU A 73 8.07 15.55 0.82
N HIS A 74 6.83 15.09 0.88
CA HIS A 74 5.90 15.55 1.90
C HIS A 74 6.53 15.36 3.29
N CYS A 75 6.43 16.36 4.13
CA CYS A 75 7.06 16.37 5.45
C CYS A 75 6.23 17.21 6.41
N VAL A 76 6.20 16.79 7.67
CA VAL A 76 5.76 17.62 8.81
C VAL A 76 6.93 17.76 9.76
N SER A 77 7.45 18.99 9.92
CA SER A 77 8.62 19.28 10.75
C SER A 77 8.26 19.39 12.25
N GLU A 78 7.64 18.34 12.77
CA GLU A 78 7.32 18.16 14.20
C GLU A 78 7.95 16.85 14.67
N TYR A 79 8.69 16.86 15.80
CA TYR A 79 9.62 15.82 16.25
C TYR A 79 9.32 15.37 17.69
N PRO A 80 8.55 14.28 17.96
CA PRO A 80 7.80 13.46 16.99
C PRO A 80 6.54 14.14 16.44
N CYS A 81 6.08 13.68 15.27
CA CYS A 81 4.81 14.10 14.70
C CYS A 81 3.69 13.16 15.13
N ASP A 82 2.58 13.71 15.61
CA ASP A 82 1.38 12.93 15.93
C ASP A 82 0.68 12.42 14.65
N TYR A 83 0.05 11.24 14.74
CA TYR A 83 -0.62 10.61 13.59
C TYR A 83 -1.72 11.48 12.96
N ASN A 84 -2.43 12.29 13.75
CA ASN A 84 -3.49 13.17 13.28
C ASN A 84 -2.98 14.45 12.58
N LYS A 85 -1.68 14.72 12.66
CA LYS A 85 -1.02 15.87 12.04
C LYS A 85 -0.20 15.49 10.80
N LEU A 86 -0.04 14.22 10.49
CA LEU A 86 0.80 13.75 9.38
C LEU A 86 0.37 14.28 8.01
N GLY A 87 -0.91 14.54 7.81
CA GLY A 87 -1.42 15.15 6.58
C GLY A 87 -1.04 14.42 5.29
N LEU A 88 -0.89 13.08 5.32
CA LEU A 88 -0.40 12.28 4.18
C LEU A 88 -1.24 12.43 2.91
N GLY A 89 -2.49 12.91 3.02
CA GLY A 89 -3.31 13.25 1.86
C GLY A 89 -2.69 14.32 0.94
N SER A 90 -1.82 15.19 1.49
CA SER A 90 -1.10 16.22 0.72
C SER A 90 -0.13 15.64 -0.32
N ILE A 91 0.25 14.36 -0.20
CA ILE A 91 1.05 13.66 -1.22
C ILE A 91 0.33 13.66 -2.57
N LYS A 92 -1.00 13.49 -2.59
CA LYS A 92 -1.79 13.56 -3.83
C LYS A 92 -1.80 14.97 -4.43
N THR A 93 -1.82 15.99 -3.60
CA THR A 93 -1.72 17.39 -4.04
C THR A 93 -0.38 17.64 -4.71
N LEU A 94 0.73 17.19 -4.09
CA LEU A 94 2.07 17.33 -4.68
C LEU A 94 2.19 16.56 -6.01
N LEU A 95 1.63 15.35 -6.11
CA LEU A 95 1.59 14.59 -7.38
C LEU A 95 0.86 15.33 -8.49
N SER A 96 -0.22 16.03 -8.16
CA SER A 96 -0.98 16.82 -9.15
C SER A 96 -0.28 18.12 -9.51
N GLU A 97 0.43 18.72 -8.57
CA GLU A 97 1.13 20.01 -8.76
C GLU A 97 2.44 19.85 -9.55
N PHE A 98 3.13 18.71 -9.34
CA PHE A 98 4.42 18.43 -9.97
C PHE A 98 4.38 17.13 -10.78
N PRO A 99 3.66 17.12 -11.91
CA PRO A 99 3.59 15.93 -12.77
C PRO A 99 4.98 15.60 -13.33
N GLY A 100 5.36 14.34 -13.22
CA GLY A 100 6.68 13.84 -13.66
C GLY A 100 7.77 13.88 -12.59
N ILE A 101 7.55 14.57 -11.46
CA ILE A 101 8.48 14.56 -10.31
C ILE A 101 8.12 13.40 -9.38
N ALA A 102 9.13 12.68 -8.90
CA ALA A 102 8.94 11.63 -7.90
C ALA A 102 8.54 12.24 -6.55
N ILE A 103 7.38 11.82 -6.01
CA ILE A 103 6.91 12.27 -4.70
C ILE A 103 7.17 11.20 -3.64
N GLY A 104 7.56 11.65 -2.45
CA GLY A 104 7.83 10.79 -1.30
C GLY A 104 7.33 11.34 0.02
N SER A 105 7.80 10.75 1.11
CA SER A 105 7.48 11.17 2.48
C SER A 105 8.73 11.16 3.34
N SER A 106 9.01 12.29 4.02
CA SER A 106 9.96 12.41 5.11
C SER A 106 9.18 12.39 6.42
N ASP A 107 9.35 11.32 7.21
CA ASP A 107 8.41 10.92 8.24
C ASP A 107 9.02 10.96 9.64
N HIS A 108 8.39 11.76 10.52
CA HIS A 108 8.75 11.93 11.94
C HIS A 108 7.75 11.27 12.91
N PHE A 109 6.84 10.46 12.39
CA PHE A 109 5.89 9.71 13.21
C PHE A 109 6.58 8.59 13.99
N ASN A 110 6.18 8.41 15.25
CA ASN A 110 6.67 7.33 16.09
C ASN A 110 5.95 6.00 15.73
N GLY A 111 6.40 5.32 14.68
CA GLY A 111 5.81 4.05 14.26
C GLY A 111 6.10 3.71 12.80
N THR A 112 5.51 2.59 12.34
CA THR A 112 5.74 2.04 11.01
C THR A 112 4.56 2.20 10.05
N LEU A 113 3.38 2.58 10.56
CA LEU A 113 2.13 2.63 9.78
C LEU A 113 2.14 3.70 8.69
N SER A 114 2.80 4.84 8.95
CA SER A 114 2.89 5.97 8.02
C SER A 114 3.43 5.61 6.65
N GLY A 115 4.42 4.71 6.57
CA GLY A 115 5.03 4.29 5.31
C GLY A 115 4.02 3.63 4.35
N PRO A 116 3.33 2.53 4.73
CA PRO A 116 2.28 1.93 3.91
C PRO A 116 1.17 2.92 3.52
N VAL A 117 0.74 3.80 4.43
CA VAL A 117 -0.28 4.81 4.13
C VAL A 117 0.24 5.83 3.11
N ALA A 118 1.47 6.34 3.28
CA ALA A 118 2.09 7.24 2.32
C ALA A 118 2.24 6.58 0.93
N TYR A 119 2.61 5.29 0.88
CA TYR A 119 2.65 4.53 -0.37
C TYR A 119 1.29 4.52 -1.09
N LEU A 120 0.19 4.27 -0.34
CA LEU A 120 -1.17 4.28 -0.87
C LEU A 120 -1.60 5.67 -1.39
N GLN A 121 -1.03 6.74 -0.83
CA GLN A 121 -1.24 8.11 -1.33
C GLN A 121 -0.40 8.43 -2.58
N GLY A 122 0.54 7.55 -2.95
CA GLY A 122 1.38 7.69 -4.15
C GLY A 122 2.86 7.98 -3.88
N ALA A 123 3.29 8.01 -2.61
CA ALA A 123 4.71 8.14 -2.29
C ALA A 123 5.53 6.95 -2.82
N ARG A 124 6.74 7.24 -3.32
CA ARG A 124 7.68 6.24 -3.82
C ARG A 124 9.07 6.35 -3.19
N ILE A 125 9.34 7.43 -2.46
CA ILE A 125 10.58 7.66 -1.70
C ILE A 125 10.19 7.84 -0.24
N PHE A 126 10.95 7.20 0.66
CA PHE A 126 10.64 7.21 2.09
C PHE A 126 11.90 7.52 2.88
N GLU A 127 11.82 8.56 3.71
CA GLU A 127 12.85 8.97 4.64
C GLU A 127 12.33 8.76 6.07
N LYS A 128 13.15 8.18 6.94
CA LYS A 128 12.78 7.85 8.31
C LYS A 128 13.98 7.90 9.24
N HIS A 129 13.80 8.46 10.44
CA HIS A 129 14.82 8.40 11.48
C HIS A 129 15.04 6.97 11.96
N VAL A 130 16.32 6.59 12.13
CA VAL A 130 16.75 5.28 12.65
C VAL A 130 17.73 5.45 13.79
N THR A 131 17.67 4.53 14.76
CA THR A 131 18.59 4.47 15.89
C THR A 131 18.86 3.03 16.28
N PHE A 132 19.98 2.78 16.92
CA PHE A 132 20.22 1.47 17.54
C PHE A 132 19.49 1.32 18.88
N ASN A 133 19.24 2.42 19.60
CA ASN A 133 18.54 2.38 20.89
C ASN A 133 17.79 3.69 21.13
N ARG A 134 16.48 3.59 21.30
CA ARG A 134 15.58 4.72 21.55
C ARG A 134 15.74 5.36 22.93
N ALA A 135 16.38 4.66 23.86
CA ALA A 135 16.67 5.17 25.21
C ALA A 135 17.94 6.03 25.28
N TRP A 136 18.70 6.15 24.20
CA TRP A 136 19.88 7.03 24.17
C TRP A 136 19.48 8.49 24.32
N LYS A 137 20.40 9.28 24.89
CA LYS A 137 20.23 10.73 24.97
C LYS A 137 20.36 11.35 23.58
N GLY A 138 19.42 12.20 23.24
CA GLY A 138 19.36 12.93 21.97
C GLY A 138 17.93 13.23 21.59
N THR A 139 17.72 14.25 20.79
CA THR A 139 16.40 14.75 20.43
C THR A 139 15.60 13.75 19.60
N ASP A 140 16.26 12.96 18.76
CA ASP A 140 15.61 12.18 17.71
C ASP A 140 15.48 10.68 18.04
N HIS A 141 16.21 10.18 19.05
CA HIS A 141 16.21 8.74 19.36
C HIS A 141 14.84 8.22 19.80
N SER A 142 14.07 8.99 20.54
CA SER A 142 12.83 8.54 21.16
C SER A 142 11.74 8.12 20.18
N PHE A 143 11.69 8.71 18.99
CA PHE A 143 10.70 8.38 17.94
C PHE A 143 11.30 7.66 16.73
N ALA A 144 12.63 7.58 16.63
CA ALA A 144 13.33 6.86 15.58
C ALA A 144 12.99 5.36 15.58
N LEU A 145 13.12 4.70 14.45
CA LEU A 145 12.96 3.25 14.35
C LEU A 145 14.27 2.55 14.76
N GLU A 146 14.17 1.56 15.63
CA GLU A 146 15.21 0.58 15.84
C GLU A 146 15.30 -0.40 14.66
N PRO A 147 16.39 -1.21 14.52
CA PRO A 147 16.60 -2.09 13.36
C PRO A 147 15.39 -2.95 13.01
N GLU A 148 14.73 -3.55 14.00
CA GLU A 148 13.55 -4.38 13.75
C GLU A 148 12.34 -3.55 13.31
N GLY A 149 12.15 -2.36 13.85
CA GLY A 149 11.13 -1.39 13.42
C GLY A 149 11.36 -0.97 11.97
N PHE A 150 12.61 -0.66 11.61
CA PHE A 150 12.98 -0.28 10.25
C PHE A 150 12.78 -1.45 9.27
N ARG A 151 13.17 -2.67 9.67
CA ARG A 151 12.90 -3.87 8.87
C ARG A 151 11.42 -4.06 8.58
N LYS A 152 10.55 -3.88 9.59
CA LYS A 152 9.08 -3.94 9.42
C LYS A 152 8.57 -2.84 8.51
N PHE A 153 9.02 -1.61 8.69
CA PHE A 153 8.64 -0.46 7.87
C PHE A 153 8.93 -0.72 6.39
N ALA A 154 10.17 -1.09 6.05
CA ALA A 154 10.57 -1.39 4.68
C ALA A 154 9.83 -2.60 4.10
N ARG A 155 9.64 -3.67 4.90
CA ARG A 155 8.90 -4.86 4.50
C ARG A 155 7.46 -4.53 4.15
N ASP A 156 6.79 -3.75 5.00
CA ASP A 156 5.35 -3.52 4.85
C ASP A 156 5.06 -2.59 3.68
N ILE A 157 5.91 -1.58 3.43
CA ILE A 157 5.83 -0.76 2.21
C ILE A 157 5.93 -1.64 0.96
N ARG A 158 6.93 -2.54 0.89
CA ARG A 158 7.13 -3.42 -0.28
C ARG A 158 5.97 -4.40 -0.51
N ARG A 159 5.24 -4.75 0.54
CA ARG A 159 4.09 -5.67 0.46
C ARG A 159 2.81 -5.01 -0.01
N VAL A 160 2.67 -3.70 0.14
CA VAL A 160 1.43 -2.98 -0.22
C VAL A 160 1.02 -3.27 -1.66
N GLU A 161 1.95 -3.21 -2.61
CA GLU A 161 1.67 -3.46 -4.02
C GLU A 161 1.08 -4.86 -4.26
N ALA A 162 1.71 -5.89 -3.70
CA ALA A 162 1.22 -7.26 -3.81
C ALA A 162 -0.16 -7.44 -3.13
N MET A 163 -0.41 -6.73 -2.02
CA MET A 163 -1.69 -6.77 -1.31
C MET A 163 -2.83 -6.08 -2.07
N LEU A 164 -2.50 -5.15 -2.97
CA LEU A 164 -3.48 -4.44 -3.81
C LEU A 164 -3.85 -5.21 -5.07
N MET A 165 -3.09 -6.23 -5.44
CA MET A 165 -3.40 -7.02 -6.63
C MET A 165 -4.76 -7.70 -6.48
N PRO A 166 -5.68 -7.52 -7.45
CA PRO A 166 -6.97 -8.18 -7.43
C PRO A 166 -6.77 -9.70 -7.50
N LYS A 167 -7.59 -10.42 -6.74
CA LYS A 167 -7.57 -11.87 -6.77
C LYS A 167 -8.00 -12.37 -8.16
N ASN A 168 -7.29 -13.38 -8.69
CA ASN A 168 -7.68 -14.01 -9.95
C ASN A 168 -9.09 -14.62 -9.81
N LYS A 169 -10.03 -14.17 -10.65
CA LYS A 169 -11.43 -14.61 -10.61
C LYS A 169 -11.57 -16.12 -10.81
N GLU A 170 -10.68 -16.74 -11.57
CA GLU A 170 -10.69 -18.18 -11.83
C GLU A 170 -10.26 -19.01 -10.61
N GLU A 171 -9.52 -18.40 -9.68
CA GLU A 171 -9.05 -19.05 -8.46
C GLU A 171 -9.99 -18.86 -7.27
N VAL A 172 -10.93 -17.92 -7.37
CA VAL A 172 -11.91 -17.64 -6.31
C VAL A 172 -12.78 -18.88 -6.06
N GLY A 173 -12.73 -19.39 -4.84
CA GLY A 173 -13.47 -20.54 -4.39
C GLY A 173 -12.86 -21.89 -4.76
N LYS A 174 -11.62 -21.92 -5.29
CA LYS A 174 -10.83 -23.14 -5.50
C LYS A 174 -9.82 -23.39 -4.38
N GLU A 175 -9.79 -22.52 -3.36
CA GLU A 175 -8.88 -22.63 -2.22
C GLU A 175 -9.14 -23.94 -1.46
N GLN A 176 -8.09 -24.50 -0.88
CA GLN A 176 -8.17 -25.79 -0.16
C GLN A 176 -9.23 -25.80 0.96
N VAL A 177 -9.48 -24.64 1.58
CA VAL A 177 -10.54 -24.50 2.58
C VAL A 177 -11.92 -24.82 2.01
N PHE A 178 -12.21 -24.44 0.75
CA PHE A 178 -13.48 -24.77 0.10
C PHE A 178 -13.60 -26.25 -0.25
N LYS A 179 -12.49 -26.94 -0.55
CA LYS A 179 -12.50 -28.40 -0.73
C LYS A 179 -12.82 -29.13 0.57
N LYS A 180 -12.32 -28.62 1.71
CA LYS A 180 -12.48 -29.25 3.03
C LYS A 180 -13.80 -28.90 3.72
N LEU A 181 -14.23 -27.63 3.62
CA LEU A 181 -15.38 -27.08 4.37
C LEU A 181 -16.52 -26.64 3.49
N GLY A 182 -16.35 -26.71 2.17
CA GLY A 182 -17.41 -26.35 1.20
C GLY A 182 -18.58 -27.35 1.31
N LYS A 183 -19.78 -26.78 1.47
CA LYS A 183 -20.99 -27.60 1.49
C LYS A 183 -21.39 -27.99 0.07
N SER A 184 -21.88 -29.20 -0.09
CA SER A 184 -22.58 -29.70 -1.28
C SER A 184 -24.08 -29.55 -1.11
N LEU A 185 -24.80 -29.37 -2.19
CA LEU A 185 -26.26 -29.40 -2.19
C LEU A 185 -26.79 -30.81 -1.83
N ILE A 186 -27.81 -30.83 -1.00
CA ILE A 186 -28.55 -32.05 -0.62
C ILE A 186 -30.06 -31.78 -0.78
N ALA A 187 -30.82 -32.85 -0.91
CA ALA A 187 -32.24 -32.81 -0.69
C ALA A 187 -32.54 -32.57 0.80
N SER A 188 -33.31 -31.53 1.15
CA SER A 188 -33.75 -31.28 2.53
C SER A 188 -34.97 -32.17 2.92
N THR A 189 -35.75 -32.52 1.93
CA THR A 189 -36.91 -33.46 1.97
C THR A 189 -36.81 -34.42 0.80
N LYS A 190 -37.58 -35.51 0.79
CA LYS A 190 -37.61 -36.39 -0.36
C LYS A 190 -38.05 -35.62 -1.64
N ILE A 191 -37.31 -35.84 -2.72
CA ILE A 191 -37.57 -35.27 -4.07
C ILE A 191 -37.85 -36.50 -4.98
N ASN A 192 -39.03 -36.57 -5.62
CA ASN A 192 -39.33 -37.69 -6.51
C ASN A 192 -38.82 -37.38 -7.93
N ALA A 193 -38.66 -38.43 -8.74
CA ALA A 193 -38.41 -38.29 -10.17
C ALA A 193 -39.50 -37.43 -10.80
N GLY A 194 -39.12 -36.41 -11.56
CA GLY A 194 -40.03 -35.43 -12.15
C GLY A 194 -40.34 -34.20 -11.30
N ASP A 195 -39.93 -34.16 -10.02
CA ASP A 195 -40.10 -32.98 -9.18
C ASP A 195 -39.02 -31.93 -9.48
N ALA A 196 -39.40 -30.66 -9.39
CA ALA A 196 -38.47 -29.55 -9.57
C ALA A 196 -37.64 -29.29 -8.31
N PHE A 197 -36.36 -29.04 -8.48
CA PHE A 197 -35.49 -28.51 -7.41
C PHE A 197 -35.90 -27.07 -7.08
N LYS A 198 -36.20 -26.82 -5.80
CA LYS A 198 -36.69 -25.53 -5.28
C LYS A 198 -35.89 -25.13 -4.05
N LEU A 199 -36.03 -23.87 -3.64
CA LEU A 199 -35.35 -23.35 -2.43
C LEU A 199 -35.76 -24.10 -1.15
N ASP A 200 -37.00 -24.58 -1.08
CA ASP A 200 -37.56 -25.24 0.09
C ASP A 200 -37.21 -26.74 0.20
N ASN A 201 -36.85 -27.41 -0.92
CA ASN A 201 -36.46 -28.81 -0.93
C ASN A 201 -34.93 -29.02 -1.03
N LEU A 202 -34.13 -27.96 -0.99
CA LEU A 202 -32.68 -28.00 -1.03
C LEU A 202 -32.06 -27.51 0.29
N SER A 203 -30.89 -28.05 0.64
CA SER A 203 -30.08 -27.63 1.76
C SER A 203 -28.59 -27.86 1.45
N GLY A 204 -27.71 -27.65 2.42
CA GLY A 204 -26.27 -27.83 2.23
C GLY A 204 -25.59 -28.62 3.35
N ARG A 205 -24.77 -29.62 2.99
CA ARG A 205 -24.01 -30.45 3.93
C ARG A 205 -22.57 -30.64 3.47
N ILE A 206 -21.64 -30.78 4.42
CA ILE A 206 -20.23 -31.10 4.14
C ILE A 206 -20.11 -32.62 3.93
N PHE A 207 -19.42 -33.01 2.87
CA PHE A 207 -19.10 -34.40 2.54
C PHE A 207 -17.57 -34.56 2.43
N PRO A 208 -17.01 -35.76 2.62
CA PRO A 208 -15.60 -36.02 2.35
C PRO A 208 -15.22 -35.69 0.91
N ASP A 209 -16.07 -36.07 -0.04
CA ASP A 209 -15.94 -35.70 -1.45
C ASP A 209 -16.97 -34.64 -1.83
N GLN A 210 -16.52 -33.60 -2.49
CA GLN A 210 -17.41 -32.49 -2.88
C GLN A 210 -18.26 -32.88 -4.10
N HIS A 211 -19.59 -32.77 -3.97
CA HIS A 211 -20.56 -32.86 -5.04
C HIS A 211 -20.89 -31.48 -5.62
N ILE A 212 -22.14 -31.18 -6.03
CA ILE A 212 -22.49 -29.82 -6.50
C ILE A 212 -22.38 -28.84 -5.33
N PRO A 213 -21.47 -27.87 -5.38
CA PRO A 213 -21.32 -26.88 -4.31
C PRO A 213 -22.61 -26.06 -4.13
N VAL A 214 -22.97 -25.73 -2.87
CA VAL A 214 -24.14 -24.87 -2.57
C VAL A 214 -24.10 -23.52 -3.29
N ARG A 215 -22.92 -22.98 -3.58
CA ARG A 215 -22.73 -21.74 -4.34
C ARG A 215 -23.20 -21.84 -5.80
N ASN A 216 -23.38 -23.06 -6.31
CA ASN A 216 -23.89 -23.35 -7.65
C ASN A 216 -25.38 -23.73 -7.62
N SER A 217 -26.09 -23.43 -6.53
CA SER A 217 -27.53 -23.72 -6.41
C SER A 217 -28.38 -23.11 -7.53
N ASN A 218 -27.96 -21.95 -8.05
CA ASN A 218 -28.61 -21.28 -9.17
C ASN A 218 -28.69 -22.11 -10.45
N ILE A 219 -27.76 -23.04 -10.67
CA ILE A 219 -27.81 -23.94 -11.85
C ILE A 219 -28.66 -25.18 -11.63
N VAL A 220 -29.08 -25.43 -10.38
CA VAL A 220 -29.89 -26.60 -9.98
C VAL A 220 -31.36 -26.19 -9.81
N ILE A 221 -31.60 -25.04 -9.17
CA ILE A 221 -32.97 -24.54 -8.91
C ILE A 221 -33.73 -24.35 -10.24
N GLY A 222 -34.94 -24.92 -10.30
CA GLY A 222 -35.80 -24.91 -11.46
C GLY A 222 -35.61 -26.09 -12.43
N LYS A 223 -34.49 -26.85 -12.30
CA LYS A 223 -34.34 -28.11 -13.03
C LYS A 223 -35.18 -29.20 -12.39
N VAL A 224 -35.42 -30.30 -13.13
CA VAL A 224 -36.22 -31.42 -12.72
C VAL A 224 -35.35 -32.62 -12.36
N SER A 225 -35.68 -33.34 -11.29
CA SER A 225 -34.98 -34.55 -10.90
C SER A 225 -35.24 -35.71 -11.83
N LYS A 226 -34.18 -36.42 -12.26
CA LYS A 226 -34.30 -37.66 -13.08
C LYS A 226 -34.63 -38.89 -12.25
N ARG A 227 -34.39 -38.85 -10.94
CA ARG A 227 -34.62 -40.00 -10.03
C ARG A 227 -35.19 -39.53 -8.70
N ASP A 228 -35.66 -40.52 -7.92
CA ASP A 228 -35.95 -40.26 -6.52
C ASP A 228 -34.67 -39.99 -5.74
N ILE A 229 -34.69 -38.96 -4.88
CA ILE A 229 -33.60 -38.55 -4.02
C ILE A 229 -34.13 -38.45 -2.60
N ASP A 230 -33.56 -39.22 -1.67
CA ASP A 230 -34.00 -39.20 -0.28
C ASP A 230 -33.46 -37.98 0.47
N ALA A 231 -34.13 -37.62 1.57
CA ALA A 231 -33.72 -36.52 2.41
C ALA A 231 -32.26 -36.75 2.97
N GLY A 232 -31.38 -35.78 2.80
CA GLY A 232 -29.97 -35.84 3.19
C GLY A 232 -29.03 -36.40 2.13
N GLU A 233 -29.53 -36.93 1.01
CA GLU A 233 -28.67 -37.33 -0.13
C GLU A 233 -28.13 -36.13 -0.88
N PRO A 234 -26.85 -36.22 -1.38
CA PRO A 234 -26.29 -35.19 -2.24
C PRO A 234 -26.96 -35.14 -3.62
N ILE A 235 -27.10 -33.93 -4.15
CA ILE A 235 -27.52 -33.71 -5.52
C ILE A 235 -26.32 -33.86 -6.44
N LEU A 236 -26.43 -34.69 -7.47
CA LEU A 236 -25.38 -34.92 -8.47
C LEU A 236 -25.76 -34.24 -9.79
N PHE A 237 -24.76 -33.94 -10.61
CA PHE A 237 -25.02 -33.38 -11.96
C PHE A 237 -25.88 -34.32 -12.84
N ASP A 238 -25.69 -35.64 -12.68
CA ASP A 238 -26.46 -36.68 -13.41
C ASP A 238 -27.92 -36.74 -12.99
N ASP A 239 -28.28 -36.20 -11.83
CA ASP A 239 -29.66 -36.12 -11.34
C ASP A 239 -30.50 -35.04 -12.04
N LEU A 240 -29.84 -34.09 -12.76
CA LEU A 240 -30.47 -32.93 -13.33
C LEU A 240 -30.98 -33.22 -14.76
N ASN A 241 -32.25 -32.95 -15.02
CA ASN A 241 -32.82 -32.85 -16.35
C ASN A 241 -32.68 -31.43 -16.90
N GLU A 242 -32.61 -31.25 -18.20
CA GLU A 242 -32.53 -29.93 -18.84
C GLU A 242 -33.72 -29.03 -18.50
#